data_fcfcce3db293d39402fab1ae9033d37a
#
_entry.id   fcfcce3db293d39402fab1ae9033d37a
#
_cell.length_a   1.000
_cell.length_b   1.000
_cell.length_c   1.000
_cell.angle_alpha   90.00
_cell.angle_beta   90.00
_cell.angle_gamma   90.00
#
_symmetry.space_group_name_H-M   'P 1'
#
loop_
_entity.id
_entity.type
_entity.pdbx_description
1 polymer ?
#
loop_
_entity_poly.entity_id
_entity_poly.type
_entity_poly.pdbx_seq_one_letter_code
_entity_poly.pdbx_strand_id
1 'polypeptide(L)'
;IEESREASTRKGGGSLTIRTSLEIIVDMREFMSALPCVLHSAGFKVRPTTLEVGDYILTPSVCVERKAIPDLIQSFASGRLATQVESMCKHYKTPVLLIEFDGTKAFALHAEADLPKFVGQNHLITKLVMLVTRFPKLRLLWSRSMHMTAEIFAMLKQVEPEPVLEDAQRVGVPEADGSIHKLVEDDVNDAAVDLLRRLPGITDRNYRKVMRKVESIEKLCGLTEEEIADVLEDARQAKTLHTFLHSPFPREFML
;
A
#
# COMPACT_ATOMS: atom_id res chain seq x y z
N ILE A 1 -66.13 -5.23 5.07
CA ILE A 1 -65.34 -5.87 3.97
C ILE A 1 -64.32 -4.80 3.53
N GLU A 2 -63.15 -4.85 4.14
CA GLU A 2 -62.00 -4.00 3.82
C GLU A 2 -61.14 -4.73 2.77
N GLU A 3 -61.04 -4.17 1.59
CA GLU A 3 -60.05 -4.57 0.60
C GLU A 3 -58.74 -3.80 0.80
N SER A 4 -57.72 -4.54 1.22
CA SER A 4 -56.34 -4.07 1.32
C SER A 4 -55.76 -3.82 -0.07
N ARG A 5 -55.45 -2.55 -0.41
CA ARG A 5 -54.62 -2.19 -1.54
C ARG A 5 -53.15 -2.43 -1.20
N GLU A 6 -52.61 -3.51 -1.72
CA GLU A 6 -51.15 -3.72 -1.74
C GLU A 6 -50.49 -2.73 -2.70
N ALA A 7 -49.74 -1.79 -2.12
CA ALA A 7 -48.86 -0.93 -2.91
C ALA A 7 -47.57 -1.70 -3.25
N SER A 8 -47.43 -2.05 -4.52
CA SER A 8 -46.20 -2.61 -5.08
C SER A 8 -45.10 -1.53 -5.11
N THR A 9 -44.24 -1.53 -4.09
CA THR A 9 -43.01 -0.77 -4.10
C THR A 9 -41.96 -1.54 -4.85
N ARG A 10 -41.52 -1.02 -6.00
CA ARG A 10 -40.37 -1.52 -6.76
C ARG A 10 -39.13 -1.42 -5.88
N LYS A 11 -38.70 -2.54 -5.34
CA LYS A 11 -37.38 -2.70 -4.72
C LYS A 11 -36.30 -2.76 -5.80
N GLY A 12 -35.80 -1.62 -6.18
CA GLY A 12 -34.52 -1.45 -6.87
C GLY A 12 -33.45 -1.09 -5.85
N GLY A 13 -33.01 -2.03 -5.07
CA GLY A 13 -31.89 -1.91 -4.15
C GLY A 13 -31.52 -3.31 -3.72
N GLY A 14 -30.46 -3.86 -4.27
CA GLY A 14 -29.89 -5.11 -3.78
C GLY A 14 -29.56 -4.92 -2.30
N SER A 15 -30.33 -5.55 -1.41
CA SER A 15 -29.97 -5.69 -0.02
C SER A 15 -28.67 -6.46 0.01
N LEU A 16 -27.56 -5.75 0.28
CA LEU A 16 -26.30 -6.36 0.69
C LEU A 16 -26.61 -7.15 1.95
N THR A 17 -26.76 -8.45 1.81
CA THR A 17 -26.87 -9.36 2.96
C THR A 17 -25.52 -9.30 3.66
N ILE A 18 -25.41 -8.44 4.68
CA ILE A 18 -24.21 -8.34 5.52
C ILE A 18 -24.01 -9.73 6.12
N ARG A 19 -22.92 -10.40 5.74
CA ARG A 19 -22.48 -11.62 6.41
C ARG A 19 -22.37 -11.28 7.89
N THR A 20 -22.97 -12.11 8.73
CA THR A 20 -22.94 -11.96 10.19
C THR A 20 -21.48 -11.88 10.66
N SER A 21 -21.10 -10.71 11.19
CA SER A 21 -19.81 -10.32 11.75
C SER A 21 -18.63 -10.16 10.77
N LEU A 22 -18.59 -9.04 10.05
CA LEU A 22 -17.36 -8.58 9.38
C LEU A 22 -16.35 -8.15 10.46
N GLU A 23 -15.19 -8.80 10.53
CA GLU A 23 -14.13 -8.47 11.49
C GLU A 23 -13.15 -7.47 10.88
N ILE A 24 -12.74 -6.44 11.64
CA ILE A 24 -11.71 -5.47 11.25
C ILE A 24 -10.68 -5.40 12.38
N ILE A 25 -9.40 -5.50 12.02
CA ILE A 25 -8.31 -5.27 12.96
C ILE A 25 -7.93 -3.79 12.87
N VAL A 26 -7.80 -3.12 14.01
CA VAL A 26 -7.63 -1.67 14.10
C VAL A 26 -6.46 -1.35 15.00
N ASP A 27 -5.58 -0.46 14.54
CA ASP A 27 -4.48 0.02 15.36
C ASP A 27 -5.00 0.75 16.61
N MET A 28 -4.38 0.49 17.76
CA MET A 28 -4.77 1.10 19.03
C MET A 28 -4.74 2.63 18.99
N ARG A 29 -3.87 3.23 18.19
CA ARG A 29 -3.75 4.68 18.03
C ARG A 29 -5.00 5.31 17.38
N GLU A 30 -5.71 4.55 16.55
CA GLU A 30 -6.94 4.99 15.88
C GLU A 30 -8.14 5.13 16.82
N PHE A 31 -8.08 4.58 18.03
CA PHE A 31 -9.13 4.75 19.05
C PHE A 31 -9.21 6.16 19.65
N MET A 32 -8.25 7.03 19.31
CA MET A 32 -8.35 8.47 19.58
C MET A 32 -9.36 9.17 18.64
N SER A 33 -9.81 8.50 17.58
CA SER A 33 -10.86 8.98 16.66
C SER A 33 -12.19 8.27 16.92
N ALA A 34 -13.30 8.82 16.41
CA ALA A 34 -14.62 8.20 16.54
C ALA A 34 -14.86 7.06 15.51
N LEU A 35 -13.97 6.87 14.52
CA LEU A 35 -14.21 5.89 13.47
C LEU A 35 -14.36 4.44 13.99
N PRO A 36 -13.56 3.93 14.95
CA PRO A 36 -13.77 2.59 15.51
C PRO A 36 -15.16 2.41 16.13
N CYS A 37 -15.72 3.44 16.79
CA CYS A 37 -17.08 3.41 17.31
C CYS A 37 -18.13 3.37 16.20
N VAL A 38 -17.94 4.14 15.12
CA VAL A 38 -18.84 4.14 13.95
C VAL A 38 -18.82 2.78 13.26
N LEU A 39 -17.64 2.17 13.08
CA LEU A 39 -17.49 0.81 12.52
C LEU A 39 -18.24 -0.22 13.39
N HIS A 40 -18.07 -0.17 14.71
CA HIS A 40 -18.79 -1.06 15.61
C HIS A 40 -20.31 -0.86 15.51
N SER A 41 -20.78 0.40 15.46
CA SER A 41 -22.20 0.72 15.30
C SER A 41 -22.76 0.30 13.93
N ALA A 42 -21.92 0.22 12.91
CA ALA A 42 -22.25 -0.31 11.59
C ALA A 42 -22.27 -1.86 11.51
N GLY A 43 -22.01 -2.55 12.63
CA GLY A 43 -22.07 -4.01 12.73
C GLY A 43 -20.73 -4.72 12.52
N PHE A 44 -19.62 -4.01 12.47
CA PHE A 44 -18.30 -4.64 12.42
C PHE A 44 -17.84 -5.13 13.79
N LYS A 45 -17.18 -6.26 13.81
CA LYS A 45 -16.42 -6.72 14.97
C LYS A 45 -15.04 -6.07 14.94
N VAL A 46 -14.85 -5.04 15.76
CA VAL A 46 -13.60 -4.29 15.83
C VAL A 46 -12.63 -4.99 16.78
N ARG A 47 -11.43 -5.34 16.29
CA ARG A 47 -10.36 -5.99 17.04
C ARG A 47 -9.20 -5.02 17.22
N PRO A 48 -9.04 -4.43 18.43
CA PRO A 48 -7.91 -3.53 18.70
C PRO A 48 -6.60 -4.32 18.82
N THR A 49 -5.52 -3.79 18.22
CA THR A 49 -4.16 -4.29 18.41
C THR A 49 -3.15 -3.19 18.09
N THR A 50 -1.87 -3.41 18.40
CA THR A 50 -0.80 -2.55 17.90
C THR A 50 -0.36 -3.06 16.54
N LEU A 51 -0.38 -2.20 15.52
CA LEU A 51 0.05 -2.50 14.17
C LEU A 51 1.33 -1.73 13.84
N GLU A 52 2.31 -2.40 13.27
CA GLU A 52 3.51 -1.75 12.71
C GLU A 52 3.23 -1.20 11.30
N VAL A 53 2.26 -1.78 10.58
CA VAL A 53 1.95 -1.43 9.20
C VAL A 53 0.46 -1.18 9.02
N GLY A 54 0.10 0.05 8.66
CA GLY A 54 -1.26 0.49 8.41
C GLY A 54 -2.08 0.78 9.66
N ASP A 55 -3.25 1.36 9.47
CA ASP A 55 -4.18 1.76 10.54
C ASP A 55 -5.33 0.75 10.71
N TYR A 56 -5.80 0.17 9.59
CA TYR A 56 -6.91 -0.81 9.55
C TYR A 56 -6.57 -1.97 8.63
N ILE A 57 -6.74 -3.20 9.12
CA ILE A 57 -6.63 -4.42 8.30
C ILE A 57 -8.03 -4.96 8.07
N LEU A 58 -8.48 -4.91 6.81
CA LEU A 58 -9.83 -5.33 6.42
C LEU A 58 -9.89 -6.81 6.03
N THR A 59 -8.86 -7.29 5.32
CA THR A 59 -8.70 -8.66 4.87
C THR A 59 -7.22 -9.02 4.91
N PRO A 60 -6.81 -10.27 4.73
CA PRO A 60 -5.39 -10.64 4.65
C PRO A 60 -4.62 -9.87 3.56
N SER A 61 -5.31 -9.39 2.53
CA SER A 61 -4.70 -8.67 1.40
C SER A 61 -4.88 -7.15 1.45
N VAL A 62 -5.87 -6.64 2.19
CA VAL A 62 -6.27 -5.21 2.19
C VAL A 62 -5.89 -4.54 3.50
N CYS A 63 -4.93 -3.61 3.40
CA CYS A 63 -4.49 -2.74 4.49
C CYS A 63 -4.83 -1.28 4.15
N VAL A 64 -5.33 -0.53 5.11
CA VAL A 64 -5.74 0.88 4.94
C VAL A 64 -4.92 1.77 5.84
N GLU A 65 -4.33 2.81 5.26
CA GLU A 65 -3.80 3.99 5.94
C GLU A 65 -4.82 5.11 5.80
N ARG A 66 -5.27 5.69 6.92
CA ARG A 66 -6.27 6.75 6.96
C ARG A 66 -5.61 8.11 7.17
N LYS A 67 -5.97 9.10 6.36
CA LYS A 67 -5.43 10.45 6.47
C LYS A 67 -6.53 11.49 6.30
N ALA A 68 -6.70 12.38 7.28
CA ALA A 68 -7.39 13.64 7.06
C ALA A 68 -6.52 14.58 6.20
N ILE A 69 -7.14 15.53 5.49
CA ILE A 69 -6.41 16.44 4.59
C ILE A 69 -5.24 17.18 5.29
N PRO A 70 -5.39 17.75 6.50
CA PRO A 70 -4.28 18.41 7.17
C PRO A 70 -3.10 17.46 7.46
N ASP A 71 -3.40 16.24 7.92
CA ASP A 71 -2.40 15.22 8.22
C ASP A 71 -1.72 14.69 6.96
N LEU A 72 -2.45 14.62 5.85
CA LEU A 72 -1.92 14.26 4.54
C LEU A 72 -0.84 15.27 4.10
N ILE A 73 -1.12 16.57 4.22
CA ILE A 73 -0.18 17.65 3.87
C ILE A 73 1.09 17.55 4.73
N GLN A 74 0.93 17.38 6.04
CA GLN A 74 2.05 17.24 6.97
C GLN A 74 2.88 15.97 6.69
N SER A 75 2.21 14.86 6.39
CA SER A 75 2.86 13.59 6.08
C SER A 75 3.66 13.64 4.77
N PHE A 76 3.21 14.43 3.80
CA PHE A 76 3.99 14.70 2.59
C PHE A 76 5.19 15.61 2.86
N ALA A 77 5.06 16.59 3.74
CA ALA A 77 6.16 17.49 4.09
C ALA A 77 7.30 16.75 4.80
N SER A 78 6.95 15.84 5.71
CA SER A 78 7.91 15.03 6.48
C SER A 78 8.45 13.79 5.73
N GLY A 79 7.89 13.42 4.58
CA GLY A 79 8.23 12.18 3.86
C GLY A 79 7.61 10.91 4.48
N ARG A 80 6.93 11.01 5.64
CA ARG A 80 6.38 9.88 6.39
C ARG A 80 5.42 9.04 5.55
N LEU A 81 4.56 9.68 4.75
CA LEU A 81 3.57 8.97 3.94
C LEU A 81 4.22 8.01 2.93
N ALA A 82 5.32 8.43 2.30
CA ALA A 82 6.02 7.56 1.34
C ALA A 82 6.57 6.29 2.01
N THR A 83 7.13 6.42 3.22
CA THR A 83 7.63 5.28 4.00
C THR A 83 6.49 4.36 4.46
N GLN A 84 5.35 4.91 4.91
CA GLN A 84 4.17 4.14 5.29
C GLN A 84 3.62 3.35 4.11
N VAL A 85 3.41 4.01 2.95
CA VAL A 85 2.92 3.36 1.73
C VAL A 85 3.90 2.30 1.22
N GLU A 86 5.21 2.56 1.29
CA GLU A 86 6.23 1.57 0.92
C GLU A 86 6.12 0.31 1.79
N SER A 87 5.99 0.49 3.12
CA SER A 87 5.79 -0.63 4.05
C SER A 87 4.50 -1.40 3.74
N MET A 88 3.38 -0.71 3.51
CA MET A 88 2.13 -1.37 3.12
C MET A 88 2.25 -2.15 1.82
N CYS A 89 2.93 -1.60 0.80
CA CYS A 89 3.14 -2.26 -0.49
C CYS A 89 4.02 -3.52 -0.40
N LYS A 90 4.90 -3.60 0.62
CA LYS A 90 5.74 -4.79 0.88
C LYS A 90 4.95 -5.95 1.47
N HIS A 91 3.94 -5.65 2.28
CA HIS A 91 3.27 -6.65 3.10
C HIS A 91 1.85 -7.00 2.63
N TYR A 92 1.20 -6.09 1.89
CA TYR A 92 -0.18 -6.28 1.46
C TYR A 92 -0.32 -6.17 -0.05
N LYS A 93 -1.19 -7.03 -0.61
CA LYS A 93 -1.47 -7.04 -2.05
C LYS A 93 -2.20 -5.78 -2.51
N THR A 94 -3.09 -5.26 -1.67
CA THR A 94 -3.95 -4.12 -1.96
C THR A 94 -3.82 -3.07 -0.85
N PRO A 95 -2.72 -2.29 -0.82
CA PRO A 95 -2.59 -1.15 0.08
C PRO A 95 -3.55 -0.03 -0.35
N VAL A 96 -4.24 0.56 0.62
CA VAL A 96 -5.23 1.62 0.41
C VAL A 96 -4.83 2.85 1.22
N LEU A 97 -4.76 3.99 0.57
CA LEU A 97 -4.73 5.30 1.23
C LEU A 97 -6.13 5.89 1.20
N LEU A 98 -6.77 5.92 2.37
CA LEU A 98 -8.07 6.53 2.55
C LEU A 98 -7.91 7.99 2.97
N ILE A 99 -8.35 8.90 2.13
CA ILE A 99 -8.28 10.35 2.37
C ILE A 99 -9.65 10.83 2.81
N GLU A 100 -9.72 11.34 4.05
CA GLU A 100 -10.95 11.91 4.59
C GLU A 100 -10.98 13.42 4.42
N PHE A 101 -12.11 13.94 3.96
CA PHE A 101 -12.38 15.35 3.83
C PHE A 101 -13.71 15.72 4.49
N ASP A 102 -13.82 16.99 4.88
CA ASP A 102 -15.04 17.50 5.52
C ASP A 102 -16.14 17.70 4.46
N GLY A 103 -17.20 16.90 4.53
CA GLY A 103 -18.34 16.98 3.60
C GLY A 103 -19.16 18.26 3.70
N THR A 104 -18.95 19.09 4.73
CA THR A 104 -19.62 20.40 4.88
C THR A 104 -18.88 21.51 4.16
N LYS A 105 -17.63 21.28 3.77
CA LYS A 105 -16.81 22.21 3.00
C LYS A 105 -16.85 21.84 1.51
N ALA A 106 -16.69 22.85 0.64
CA ALA A 106 -16.49 22.57 -0.77
C ALA A 106 -15.34 21.58 -0.95
N PHE A 107 -15.47 20.62 -1.87
CA PHE A 107 -14.41 19.66 -2.16
C PHE A 107 -13.20 20.42 -2.70
N ALA A 108 -12.32 20.78 -1.79
CA ALA A 108 -11.01 21.30 -2.09
C ALA A 108 -10.01 20.45 -1.33
N LEU A 109 -8.89 20.11 -1.95
CA LEU A 109 -7.79 19.41 -1.28
C LEU A 109 -7.26 20.21 -0.08
N HIS A 110 -7.63 21.50 0.02
CA HIS A 110 -7.35 22.39 1.13
C HIS A 110 -8.21 23.66 1.04
N ALA A 111 -8.54 24.25 2.19
CA ALA A 111 -8.97 25.65 2.26
C ALA A 111 -7.69 26.53 2.25
N GLU A 112 -7.77 27.74 1.64
CA GLU A 112 -6.62 28.67 1.62
C GLU A 112 -6.09 28.98 3.03
N ALA A 113 -6.93 28.89 4.06
CA ALA A 113 -6.57 29.12 5.46
C ALA A 113 -5.75 27.97 6.11
N ASP A 114 -5.83 26.75 5.57
CA ASP A 114 -5.22 25.56 6.17
C ASP A 114 -3.82 25.26 5.59
N LEU A 115 -3.38 26.03 4.59
CA LEU A 115 -2.08 25.85 3.98
C LEU A 115 -1.02 26.77 4.59
N PRO A 116 0.16 26.25 4.90
CA PRO A 116 1.34 27.11 5.00
C PRO A 116 1.47 27.87 3.67
N LYS A 117 1.69 29.20 3.75
CA LYS A 117 1.76 30.13 2.61
C LYS A 117 2.66 29.71 1.43
N PHE A 118 3.40 28.61 1.56
CA PHE A 118 4.35 28.07 0.58
C PHE A 118 3.91 26.79 -0.11
N VAL A 119 2.73 26.21 0.20
CA VAL A 119 2.27 24.95 -0.40
C VAL A 119 1.06 25.24 -1.30
N GLY A 120 1.29 25.49 -2.58
CA GLY A 120 0.21 25.67 -3.57
C GLY A 120 -0.55 24.35 -3.84
N GLN A 121 -1.81 24.48 -4.32
CA GLN A 121 -2.69 23.34 -4.70
C GLN A 121 -2.00 22.35 -5.64
N ASN A 122 -1.29 22.87 -6.63
CA ASN A 122 -0.56 22.07 -7.61
C ASN A 122 0.52 21.20 -6.96
N HIS A 123 1.07 21.60 -5.81
CA HIS A 123 2.11 20.84 -5.12
C HIS A 123 1.54 19.56 -4.46
N LEU A 124 0.35 19.61 -3.87
CA LEU A 124 -0.27 18.43 -3.26
C LEU A 124 -0.73 17.42 -4.32
N ILE A 125 -1.36 17.91 -5.39
CA ILE A 125 -1.77 17.07 -6.53
C ILE A 125 -0.54 16.41 -7.15
N THR A 126 0.52 17.16 -7.40
CA THR A 126 1.77 16.62 -7.96
C THR A 126 2.36 15.54 -7.05
N LYS A 127 2.37 15.75 -5.73
CA LYS A 127 2.85 14.75 -4.77
C LYS A 127 1.99 13.48 -4.76
N LEU A 128 0.66 13.60 -4.85
CA LEU A 128 -0.24 12.45 -4.97
C LEU A 128 0.01 11.67 -6.27
N VAL A 129 0.15 12.36 -7.40
CA VAL A 129 0.47 11.74 -8.68
C VAL A 129 1.82 11.01 -8.60
N MET A 130 2.84 11.64 -8.04
CA MET A 130 4.15 11.00 -7.84
C MET A 130 4.05 9.75 -6.93
N LEU A 131 3.25 9.83 -5.86
CA LEU A 131 3.05 8.72 -4.94
C LEU A 131 2.44 7.50 -5.66
N VAL A 132 1.33 7.69 -6.39
CA VAL A 132 0.66 6.56 -7.10
C VAL A 132 1.49 6.05 -8.27
N THR A 133 2.27 6.92 -8.91
CA THR A 133 3.20 6.50 -9.97
C THR A 133 4.34 5.65 -9.41
N ARG A 134 4.86 6.01 -8.23
CA ARG A 134 5.91 5.25 -7.54
C ARG A 134 5.39 3.91 -7.00
N PHE A 135 4.15 3.89 -6.51
CA PHE A 135 3.52 2.71 -5.90
C PHE A 135 2.26 2.27 -6.67
N PRO A 136 2.40 1.52 -7.77
CA PRO A 136 1.27 1.15 -8.63
C PRO A 136 0.21 0.25 -7.95
N LYS A 137 0.60 -0.46 -6.89
CA LYS A 137 -0.33 -1.28 -6.08
C LYS A 137 -1.27 -0.40 -5.24
N LEU A 138 -0.86 0.83 -4.88
CA LEU A 138 -1.61 1.72 -4.01
C LEU A 138 -2.95 2.12 -4.62
N ARG A 139 -4.01 2.00 -3.83
CA ARG A 139 -5.35 2.51 -4.17
C ARG A 139 -5.65 3.76 -3.37
N LEU A 140 -6.13 4.80 -4.05
CA LEU A 140 -6.61 6.01 -3.39
C LEU A 140 -8.13 5.94 -3.26
N LEU A 141 -8.63 6.10 -2.05
CA LEU A 141 -10.05 6.22 -1.76
C LEU A 141 -10.33 7.53 -1.04
N TRP A 142 -11.51 8.07 -1.29
CA TRP A 142 -11.96 9.33 -0.73
C TRP A 142 -13.22 9.11 0.09
N SER A 143 -13.23 9.65 1.30
CA SER A 143 -14.40 9.58 2.16
C SER A 143 -14.74 10.97 2.71
N ARG A 144 -16.03 11.30 2.68
CA ARG A 144 -16.55 12.57 3.21
C ARG A 144 -17.09 12.46 4.63
N SER A 145 -17.15 11.26 5.18
CA SER A 145 -17.65 11.02 6.53
C SER A 145 -17.24 9.64 7.04
N MET A 146 -17.17 9.47 8.35
CA MET A 146 -16.88 8.18 8.98
C MET A 146 -17.91 7.09 8.63
N HIS A 147 -19.19 7.47 8.40
CA HIS A 147 -20.22 6.54 7.96
C HIS A 147 -19.94 6.04 6.53
N MET A 148 -19.56 6.95 5.62
CA MET A 148 -19.13 6.54 4.27
C MET A 148 -17.85 5.67 4.33
N THR A 149 -16.94 5.94 5.24
CA THR A 149 -15.76 5.08 5.46
C THR A 149 -16.21 3.65 5.85
N ALA A 150 -17.20 3.51 6.73
CA ALA A 150 -17.74 2.21 7.11
C ALA A 150 -18.39 1.48 5.91
N GLU A 151 -19.12 2.20 5.06
CA GLU A 151 -19.70 1.63 3.82
C GLU A 151 -18.59 1.18 2.84
N ILE A 152 -17.55 1.99 2.65
CA ILE A 152 -16.38 1.65 1.82
C ILE A 152 -15.70 0.38 2.36
N PHE A 153 -15.48 0.29 3.67
CA PHE A 153 -14.90 -0.89 4.31
C PHE A 153 -15.74 -2.15 4.10
N ALA A 154 -17.08 -2.02 4.23
CA ALA A 154 -18.00 -3.12 3.94
C ALA A 154 -17.88 -3.60 2.48
N MET A 155 -17.77 -2.67 1.52
CA MET A 155 -17.60 -3.01 0.11
C MET A 155 -16.26 -3.70 -0.17
N LEU A 156 -15.17 -3.23 0.44
CA LEU A 156 -13.84 -3.82 0.24
C LEU A 156 -13.73 -5.24 0.80
N LYS A 157 -14.54 -5.58 1.81
CA LYS A 157 -14.53 -6.90 2.46
C LYS A 157 -15.38 -7.98 1.78
N GLN A 158 -16.11 -7.66 0.71
CA GLN A 158 -17.12 -8.58 0.13
C GLN A 158 -16.57 -9.89 -0.45
N VAL A 159 -15.33 -9.89 -0.91
CA VAL A 159 -14.79 -10.96 -1.76
C VAL A 159 -13.74 -11.81 -1.03
N GLU A 160 -13.15 -11.31 0.03
CA GLU A 160 -12.00 -11.95 0.68
C GLU A 160 -12.34 -12.49 2.09
N PRO A 161 -11.53 -13.43 2.61
CA PRO A 161 -11.71 -13.95 3.96
C PRO A 161 -11.45 -12.86 5.03
N GLU A 162 -11.88 -13.16 6.25
CA GLU A 162 -11.62 -12.29 7.41
C GLU A 162 -10.13 -12.27 7.75
N PRO A 163 -9.61 -11.13 8.27
CA PRO A 163 -8.22 -11.02 8.66
C PRO A 163 -7.93 -11.85 9.91
N VAL A 164 -6.73 -12.41 9.98
CA VAL A 164 -6.25 -13.16 11.16
C VAL A 164 -5.44 -12.21 12.05
N LEU A 165 -5.79 -12.13 13.33
CA LEU A 165 -5.19 -11.17 14.27
C LEU A 165 -3.70 -11.43 14.47
N GLU A 166 -3.32 -12.70 14.62
CA GLU A 166 -1.95 -13.13 14.86
C GLU A 166 -1.04 -12.78 13.67
N ASP A 167 -1.55 -12.93 12.46
CA ASP A 167 -0.82 -12.59 11.24
C ASP A 167 -0.61 -11.08 11.13
N ALA A 168 -1.68 -10.30 11.38
CA ALA A 168 -1.61 -8.83 11.34
C ALA A 168 -0.61 -8.26 12.37
N GLN A 169 -0.50 -8.88 13.55
CA GLN A 169 0.44 -8.47 14.59
C GLN A 169 1.91 -8.73 14.23
N ARG A 170 2.17 -9.72 13.40
CA ARG A 170 3.55 -10.09 12.98
C ARG A 170 4.04 -9.25 11.81
N VAL A 171 3.13 -8.66 11.04
CA VAL A 171 3.49 -7.86 9.85
C VAL A 171 4.37 -6.68 10.24
N GLY A 172 5.54 -6.57 9.60
CA GLY A 172 6.50 -5.50 9.83
C GLY A 172 7.36 -5.66 11.10
N VAL A 173 7.09 -6.66 11.94
CA VAL A 173 7.90 -6.97 13.13
C VAL A 173 9.05 -7.88 12.73
N PRO A 174 10.31 -7.54 13.04
CA PRO A 174 11.45 -8.43 12.80
C PRO A 174 11.33 -9.70 13.63
N GLU A 175 11.48 -10.86 13.00
CA GLU A 175 11.58 -12.14 13.71
C GLU A 175 12.96 -12.32 14.37
N ALA A 176 13.09 -13.28 15.26
CA ALA A 176 14.33 -13.53 16.00
C ALA A 176 15.53 -13.89 15.11
N ASP A 177 15.28 -14.36 13.89
CA ASP A 177 16.27 -14.65 12.84
C ASP A 177 16.58 -13.45 11.93
N GLY A 178 15.96 -12.29 12.17
CA GLY A 178 16.10 -11.09 11.36
C GLY A 178 15.23 -11.04 10.10
N SER A 179 14.39 -12.06 9.87
CA SER A 179 13.40 -12.05 8.79
C SER A 179 12.20 -11.17 9.17
N ILE A 180 11.44 -10.73 8.17
CA ILE A 180 10.20 -9.96 8.37
C ILE A 180 9.05 -10.79 7.84
N HIS A 181 8.04 -11.03 8.68
CA HIS A 181 6.84 -11.77 8.30
C HIS A 181 6.11 -11.08 7.13
N LYS A 182 5.89 -11.81 6.04
CA LYS A 182 5.16 -11.34 4.86
C LYS A 182 3.85 -12.13 4.74
N LEU A 183 2.72 -11.44 4.62
CA LEU A 183 1.41 -12.06 4.37
C LEU A 183 1.20 -12.46 2.90
N VAL A 184 1.97 -11.86 2.01
CA VAL A 184 1.88 -12.12 0.57
C VAL A 184 3.18 -12.81 0.15
N GLU A 185 3.08 -14.07 -0.23
CA GLU A 185 4.07 -14.70 -1.10
C GLU A 185 3.92 -14.07 -2.48
N ASP A 186 4.51 -12.88 -2.67
CA ASP A 186 4.82 -12.44 -4.02
C ASP A 186 5.98 -13.33 -4.49
N ASP A 187 5.86 -13.94 -5.66
CA ASP A 187 6.96 -14.65 -6.36
C ASP A 187 8.19 -13.74 -6.61
N VAL A 188 8.12 -12.50 -6.14
CA VAL A 188 9.14 -11.47 -6.31
C VAL A 188 9.91 -11.31 -5.01
N ASN A 189 11.15 -11.73 -5.01
CA ASN A 189 12.09 -11.45 -3.93
C ASN A 189 12.47 -9.97 -3.94
N ASP A 190 11.79 -9.14 -3.12
CA ASP A 190 12.01 -7.69 -3.03
C ASP A 190 13.47 -7.35 -2.68
N ALA A 191 14.13 -8.17 -1.85
CA ALA A 191 15.54 -7.97 -1.51
C ALA A 191 16.44 -8.17 -2.73
N ALA A 192 16.11 -9.15 -3.58
CA ALA A 192 16.82 -9.36 -4.84
C ALA A 192 16.57 -8.21 -5.84
N VAL A 193 15.36 -7.66 -5.87
CA VAL A 193 15.02 -6.48 -6.69
C VAL A 193 15.77 -5.24 -6.22
N ASP A 194 15.80 -5.00 -4.91
CA ASP A 194 16.56 -3.88 -4.33
C ASP A 194 18.06 -4.01 -4.59
N LEU A 195 18.60 -5.23 -4.48
CA LEU A 195 19.99 -5.51 -4.83
C LEU A 195 20.23 -5.29 -6.33
N LEU A 196 19.36 -5.83 -7.19
CA LEU A 196 19.44 -5.65 -8.65
C LEU A 196 19.49 -4.16 -9.03
N ARG A 197 18.65 -3.34 -8.46
CA ARG A 197 18.57 -1.90 -8.75
C ARG A 197 19.82 -1.12 -8.32
N ARG A 198 20.63 -1.66 -7.40
CA ARG A 198 21.90 -1.07 -6.95
C ARG A 198 23.09 -1.48 -7.78
N LEU A 199 22.94 -2.48 -8.66
CA LEU A 199 24.04 -2.94 -9.49
C LEU A 199 24.40 -1.90 -10.56
N PRO A 200 25.69 -1.64 -10.82
CA PRO A 200 26.14 -0.74 -11.89
C PRO A 200 25.64 -1.21 -13.26
N GLY A 201 25.16 -0.29 -14.08
CA GLY A 201 24.56 -0.59 -15.38
C GLY A 201 23.06 -0.93 -15.30
N ILE A 202 22.51 -1.15 -14.10
CA ILE A 202 21.07 -1.27 -13.89
C ILE A 202 20.47 0.09 -13.55
N THR A 203 19.32 0.39 -14.16
CA THR A 203 18.59 1.64 -14.01
C THR A 203 17.11 1.38 -13.77
N ASP A 204 16.35 2.38 -13.34
CA ASP A 204 14.89 2.30 -13.18
C ASP A 204 14.14 2.00 -14.50
N ARG A 205 14.82 2.14 -15.65
CA ARG A 205 14.22 1.84 -16.96
C ARG A 205 14.45 0.39 -17.38
N ASN A 206 15.58 -0.22 -17.00
CA ASN A 206 15.98 -1.53 -17.51
C ASN A 206 15.85 -2.69 -16.49
N TYR A 207 15.79 -2.46 -15.16
CA TYR A 207 15.71 -3.53 -14.16
C TYR A 207 14.53 -4.49 -14.41
N ARG A 208 13.38 -3.97 -14.88
CA ARG A 208 12.21 -4.81 -15.20
C ARG A 208 12.44 -5.72 -16.40
N LYS A 209 13.29 -5.31 -17.36
CA LYS A 209 13.69 -6.17 -18.50
C LYS A 209 14.53 -7.34 -17.99
N VAL A 210 15.47 -7.06 -17.08
CA VAL A 210 16.27 -8.11 -16.43
C VAL A 210 15.37 -9.09 -15.68
N MET A 211 14.47 -8.62 -14.83
CA MET A 211 13.54 -9.48 -14.08
C MET A 211 12.64 -10.36 -14.97
N ARG A 212 12.30 -9.90 -16.18
CA ARG A 212 11.49 -10.69 -17.13
C ARG A 212 12.28 -11.77 -17.85
N LYS A 213 13.57 -11.54 -18.08
CA LYS A 213 14.42 -12.43 -18.89
C LYS A 213 15.33 -13.31 -18.04
N VAL A 214 15.60 -12.88 -16.79
CA VAL A 214 16.53 -13.57 -15.88
C VAL A 214 15.82 -13.87 -14.55
N GLU A 215 15.74 -15.13 -14.19
CA GLU A 215 14.93 -15.61 -13.06
C GLU A 215 15.55 -15.33 -11.68
N SER A 216 16.89 -15.18 -11.60
CA SER A 216 17.59 -14.98 -10.32
C SER A 216 18.87 -14.17 -10.48
N ILE A 217 19.36 -13.59 -9.38
CA ILE A 217 20.68 -12.93 -9.31
C ILE A 217 21.81 -13.92 -9.64
N GLU A 218 21.68 -15.17 -9.19
CA GLU A 218 22.65 -16.22 -9.49
C GLU A 218 22.78 -16.45 -11.02
N LYS A 219 21.63 -16.59 -11.71
CA LYS A 219 21.63 -16.72 -13.17
C LYS A 219 22.21 -15.48 -13.83
N LEU A 220 21.91 -14.27 -13.33
CA LEU A 220 22.48 -13.02 -13.83
C LEU A 220 24.01 -13.01 -13.74
N CYS A 221 24.57 -13.48 -12.64
CA CYS A 221 26.01 -13.56 -12.45
C CYS A 221 26.69 -14.59 -13.39
N GLY A 222 25.95 -15.57 -13.89
CA GLY A 222 26.46 -16.58 -14.82
C GLY A 222 26.40 -16.18 -16.30
N LEU A 223 25.77 -15.04 -16.62
CA LEU A 223 25.64 -14.60 -18.02
C LEU A 223 26.94 -13.98 -18.54
N THR A 224 27.20 -14.20 -19.82
CA THR A 224 28.27 -13.53 -20.57
C THR A 224 27.93 -12.06 -20.85
N GLU A 225 28.94 -11.26 -21.22
CA GLU A 225 28.73 -9.84 -21.58
C GLU A 225 27.75 -9.71 -22.76
N GLU A 226 27.80 -10.62 -23.73
CA GLU A 226 26.91 -10.63 -24.91
C GLU A 226 25.46 -10.94 -24.50
N GLU A 227 25.24 -11.95 -23.65
CA GLU A 227 23.91 -12.29 -23.14
C GLU A 227 23.30 -11.16 -22.28
N ILE A 228 24.13 -10.50 -21.47
CA ILE A 228 23.69 -9.32 -20.70
C ILE A 228 23.33 -8.16 -21.65
N ALA A 229 24.06 -7.99 -22.75
CA ALA A 229 23.78 -6.96 -23.75
C ALA A 229 22.44 -7.23 -24.46
N ASP A 230 22.09 -8.47 -24.72
CA ASP A 230 20.80 -8.87 -25.28
C ASP A 230 19.63 -8.65 -24.27
N VAL A 231 19.91 -8.86 -22.99
CA VAL A 231 18.92 -8.61 -21.94
C VAL A 231 18.64 -7.11 -21.78
N LEU A 232 19.71 -6.30 -21.69
CA LEU A 232 19.63 -4.86 -21.42
C LEU A 232 19.33 -4.04 -22.68
N GLU A 233 19.59 -4.60 -23.88
CA GLU A 233 19.53 -3.89 -25.16
C GLU A 233 20.49 -2.68 -25.21
N ASP A 234 21.61 -2.77 -24.44
CA ASP A 234 22.63 -1.73 -24.31
C ASP A 234 23.99 -2.35 -23.96
N ALA A 235 24.88 -2.40 -24.92
CA ALA A 235 26.20 -3.00 -24.77
C ALA A 235 27.09 -2.26 -23.75
N ARG A 236 26.95 -0.95 -23.62
CA ARG A 236 27.71 -0.17 -22.64
C ARG A 236 27.32 -0.49 -21.19
N GLN A 237 26.02 -0.58 -20.94
CA GLN A 237 25.50 -0.95 -19.61
C GLN A 237 25.82 -2.40 -19.29
N ALA A 238 25.74 -3.30 -20.29
CA ALA A 238 26.11 -4.70 -20.15
C ALA A 238 27.56 -4.88 -19.74
N LYS A 239 28.49 -4.21 -20.44
CA LYS A 239 29.90 -4.20 -20.07
C LYS A 239 30.16 -3.71 -18.65
N THR A 240 29.49 -2.63 -18.26
CA THR A 240 29.61 -2.08 -16.90
C THR A 240 29.16 -3.10 -15.85
N LEU A 241 28.01 -3.74 -16.07
CA LEU A 241 27.46 -4.74 -15.17
C LEU A 241 28.35 -5.99 -15.13
N HIS A 242 28.72 -6.55 -16.27
CA HIS A 242 29.55 -7.73 -16.38
C HIS A 242 30.92 -7.52 -15.69
N THR A 243 31.58 -6.39 -15.96
CA THR A 243 32.84 -6.03 -15.29
C THR A 243 32.71 -5.99 -13.78
N PHE A 244 31.62 -5.39 -13.27
CA PHE A 244 31.36 -5.32 -11.83
C PHE A 244 31.16 -6.71 -11.21
N LEU A 245 30.34 -7.56 -11.84
CA LEU A 245 30.01 -8.91 -11.33
C LEU A 245 31.24 -9.84 -11.28
N HIS A 246 32.23 -9.64 -12.17
CA HIS A 246 33.40 -10.49 -12.30
C HIS A 246 34.69 -9.86 -11.74
N SER A 247 34.62 -8.63 -11.22
CA SER A 247 35.79 -7.98 -10.62
C SER A 247 36.11 -8.57 -9.25
N PRO A 248 37.36 -8.94 -8.97
CA PRO A 248 37.75 -9.42 -7.65
C PRO A 248 37.66 -8.30 -6.60
N PHE A 249 37.33 -8.64 -5.36
CA PHE A 249 37.41 -7.71 -4.26
C PHE A 249 38.87 -7.30 -3.99
N PRO A 250 39.16 -6.00 -3.69
CA PRO A 250 40.48 -5.57 -3.28
C PRO A 250 40.95 -6.33 -2.04
N ARG A 251 42.12 -6.96 -2.11
CA ARG A 251 42.67 -7.73 -0.97
C ARG A 251 43.10 -6.85 0.22
N GLU A 252 43.18 -5.54 0.04
CA GLU A 252 43.61 -4.56 1.04
C GLU A 252 42.64 -4.41 2.22
N PHE A 253 41.42 -4.91 2.12
CA PHE A 253 40.41 -4.90 3.18
C PHE A 253 40.31 -6.22 3.96
N MET A 254 41.23 -7.18 3.77
CA MET A 254 41.25 -8.48 4.48
C MET A 254 42.26 -8.52 5.66
N LEU A 255 42.67 -7.36 6.21
CA LEU A 255 43.50 -7.26 7.40
C LEU A 255 42.71 -6.72 8.58
#